data_b4c4e9689c76edf718fdcf607850b744
#
_entry.id   b4c4e9689c76edf718fdcf607850b744
#
_cell.length_a   1.000
_cell.length_b   1.000
_cell.length_c   1.000
_cell.angle_alpha   90.00
_cell.angle_beta   90.00
_cell.angle_gamma   90.00
#
_symmetry.space_group_name_H-M   'P 1'
#
loop_
_entity.id
_entity.type
_entity.pdbx_description
1 polymer ?
#
loop_
_entity_poly.entity_id
_entity_poly.type
_entity_poly.pdbx_seq_one_letter_code
_entity_poly.pdbx_strand_id
1 'polypeptide(L)'
;MTDSSKPSAPINRRSANITQGKSRAPNRSMYYAMGYEEGDFVKPMVGVANGHSTITPCNSGLQKLADAAIAGIEEAGGNAQVFGTPTISDGMAMGTEGMKYSLVSREVISDCIETCVGGQWMDGVLVVGGCDKNMPGGLMGMLRANVPAIYVYGGTILPGHYQGKDLNLSLIHI
;
A
#
# COMPACT_ATOMS: atom_id res chain seq x y z
N MET A 1 -13.62 8.85 34.19
CA MET A 1 -12.95 7.67 34.78
C MET A 1 -13.22 6.51 33.86
N THR A 2 -12.25 6.14 33.04
CA THR A 2 -12.38 4.98 32.16
C THR A 2 -12.08 3.73 32.98
N ASP A 3 -13.04 2.81 33.01
CA ASP A 3 -12.93 1.52 33.67
C ASP A 3 -11.79 0.70 33.03
N SER A 4 -10.65 0.61 33.72
CA SER A 4 -9.44 -0.09 33.28
C SER A 4 -9.53 -1.62 33.42
N SER A 5 -10.68 -2.19 33.76
CA SER A 5 -10.85 -3.61 34.07
C SER A 5 -11.35 -4.47 32.87
N LYS A 6 -11.72 -3.87 31.75
CA LYS A 6 -12.09 -4.65 30.54
C LYS A 6 -10.82 -5.00 29.76
N PRO A 7 -10.57 -6.29 29.46
CA PRO A 7 -9.46 -6.65 28.58
C PRO A 7 -9.61 -5.90 27.26
N SER A 8 -8.56 -5.20 26.84
CA SER A 8 -8.55 -4.55 25.53
C SER A 8 -8.84 -5.60 24.46
N ALA A 9 -9.74 -5.27 23.53
CA ALA A 9 -10.02 -6.18 22.44
C ALA A 9 -8.72 -6.50 21.67
N PRO A 10 -8.53 -7.74 21.22
CA PRO A 10 -7.32 -8.13 20.51
C PRO A 10 -7.12 -7.24 19.28
N ILE A 11 -5.88 -6.81 19.03
CA ILE A 11 -5.53 -5.92 17.92
C ILE A 11 -5.49 -6.64 16.56
N ASN A 12 -5.34 -7.97 16.56
CA ASN A 12 -5.34 -8.85 15.38
C ASN A 12 -6.73 -9.45 15.08
N ARG A 13 -7.78 -8.65 15.16
CA ARG A 13 -9.18 -9.10 15.06
C ARG A 13 -9.54 -9.82 13.77
N ARG A 14 -8.96 -9.37 12.66
CA ARG A 14 -9.23 -9.94 11.33
C ARG A 14 -8.28 -11.09 11.04
N SER A 15 -6.98 -10.87 11.18
CA SER A 15 -5.94 -11.85 10.87
C SER A 15 -6.01 -13.09 11.76
N ALA A 16 -6.57 -13.01 12.95
CA ALA A 16 -6.87 -14.17 13.78
C ALA A 16 -7.72 -15.24 13.05
N ASN A 17 -8.57 -14.85 12.09
CA ASN A 17 -9.37 -15.78 11.30
C ASN A 17 -8.53 -16.72 10.42
N ILE A 18 -7.32 -16.33 10.06
CA ILE A 18 -6.42 -17.13 9.22
C ILE A 18 -5.19 -17.64 9.98
N THR A 19 -4.91 -17.13 11.17
CA THR A 19 -3.71 -17.50 11.96
C THR A 19 -4.04 -18.33 13.18
N GLN A 20 -5.24 -18.25 13.75
CA GLN A 20 -5.56 -18.84 15.05
C GLN A 20 -6.35 -20.16 14.94
N GLY A 21 -6.15 -21.05 15.94
CA GLY A 21 -6.85 -22.33 16.05
C GLY A 21 -6.22 -23.48 15.26
N LYS A 22 -6.66 -24.72 15.56
CA LYS A 22 -6.10 -25.95 14.95
C LYS A 22 -6.36 -26.04 13.45
N SER A 23 -7.54 -25.57 12.99
CA SER A 23 -7.93 -25.59 11.58
C SER A 23 -7.04 -24.68 10.70
N ARG A 24 -6.28 -23.77 11.32
CA ARG A 24 -5.37 -22.84 10.64
C ARG A 24 -3.89 -23.29 10.67
N ALA A 25 -3.62 -24.50 11.11
CA ALA A 25 -2.26 -25.06 11.05
C ALA A 25 -1.66 -25.07 9.62
N PRO A 26 -2.42 -25.42 8.54
CA PRO A 26 -1.91 -25.29 7.17
C PRO A 26 -1.55 -23.86 6.78
N ASN A 27 -2.32 -22.88 7.22
CA ASN A 27 -2.04 -21.48 6.97
C ASN A 27 -0.72 -21.05 7.64
N ARG A 28 -0.56 -21.40 8.93
CA ARG A 28 0.68 -21.10 9.67
C ARG A 28 1.90 -21.76 9.04
N SER A 29 1.78 -22.98 8.48
CA SER A 29 2.92 -23.61 7.80
C SER A 29 3.45 -22.80 6.63
N MET A 30 2.57 -22.09 5.90
CA MET A 30 2.97 -21.17 4.83
C MET A 30 3.65 -19.91 5.39
N TYR A 31 3.15 -19.38 6.50
CA TYR A 31 3.79 -18.26 7.19
C TYR A 31 5.17 -18.63 7.73
N TYR A 32 5.33 -19.80 8.33
CA TYR A 32 6.65 -20.30 8.75
C TYR A 32 7.63 -20.39 7.57
N ALA A 33 7.17 -20.78 6.38
CA ALA A 33 8.01 -20.81 5.17
C ALA A 33 8.47 -19.40 4.73
N MET A 34 7.79 -18.35 5.18
CA MET A 34 8.18 -16.94 4.95
C MET A 34 9.00 -16.35 6.11
N GLY A 35 9.33 -17.15 7.14
CA GLY A 35 10.15 -16.73 8.27
C GLY A 35 9.37 -16.20 9.48
N TYR A 36 8.04 -16.35 9.50
CA TYR A 36 7.25 -16.02 10.69
C TYR A 36 7.50 -17.01 11.81
N GLU A 37 7.37 -16.54 13.04
CA GLU A 37 7.47 -17.32 14.27
C GLU A 37 6.13 -17.40 15.00
N GLU A 38 6.02 -18.27 16.01
CA GLU A 38 4.78 -18.46 16.79
C GLU A 38 4.27 -17.13 17.40
N GLY A 39 5.20 -16.30 17.88
CA GLY A 39 4.89 -14.99 18.46
C GLY A 39 4.28 -13.96 17.47
N ASP A 40 4.42 -14.19 16.16
CA ASP A 40 3.89 -13.27 15.15
C ASP A 40 2.39 -13.44 14.94
N PHE A 41 1.85 -14.63 15.23
CA PHE A 41 0.42 -14.89 14.99
C PHE A 41 -0.54 -14.18 15.93
N VAL A 42 -0.04 -13.53 16.98
CA VAL A 42 -0.84 -12.70 17.89
C VAL A 42 -0.73 -11.20 17.59
N LYS A 43 0.19 -10.83 16.69
CA LYS A 43 0.37 -9.45 16.20
C LYS A 43 -0.63 -9.13 15.10
N PRO A 44 -1.00 -7.86 14.90
CA PRO A 44 -1.81 -7.46 13.75
C PRO A 44 -1.03 -7.60 12.44
N MET A 45 -1.70 -8.06 11.39
CA MET A 45 -1.19 -8.09 10.02
C MET A 45 -1.58 -6.78 9.33
N VAL A 46 -0.60 -5.98 8.95
CA VAL A 46 -0.83 -4.67 8.31
C VAL A 46 -0.28 -4.69 6.89
N GLY A 47 -1.16 -4.47 5.92
CA GLY A 47 -0.78 -4.38 4.52
C GLY A 47 -0.02 -3.09 4.23
N VAL A 48 1.01 -3.17 3.39
CA VAL A 48 1.69 -2.02 2.79
C VAL A 48 1.44 -2.09 1.29
N ALA A 49 0.44 -1.33 0.81
CA ALA A 49 0.13 -1.21 -0.61
C ALA A 49 1.15 -0.27 -1.25
N ASN A 50 2.16 -0.84 -1.90
CA ASN A 50 3.29 -0.13 -2.43
C ASN A 50 3.07 0.25 -3.89
N GLY A 51 2.90 1.55 -4.16
CA GLY A 51 2.79 2.11 -5.50
C GLY A 51 4.13 2.43 -6.16
N HIS A 52 5.26 1.95 -5.63
CA HIS A 52 6.57 2.14 -6.28
C HIS A 52 6.60 1.60 -7.70
N SER A 53 7.20 2.38 -8.59
CA SER A 53 7.39 2.00 -9.99
C SER A 53 8.51 2.83 -10.60
N THR A 54 9.28 2.25 -11.50
CA THR A 54 10.30 2.95 -12.28
C THR A 54 9.78 3.51 -13.61
N ILE A 55 8.49 3.29 -13.91
CA ILE A 55 7.86 3.75 -15.17
C ILE A 55 7.33 5.18 -15.09
N THR A 56 7.37 5.81 -13.93
CA THR A 56 6.97 7.21 -13.75
C THR A 56 7.79 7.89 -12.65
N PRO A 57 8.21 9.15 -12.85
CA PRO A 57 9.01 9.87 -11.87
C PRO A 57 8.26 10.10 -10.55
N CYS A 58 6.92 10.23 -10.57
CA CYS A 58 6.13 10.39 -9.36
C CYS A 58 6.24 9.21 -8.38
N ASN A 59 6.55 8.03 -8.88
CA ASN A 59 6.57 6.80 -8.08
C ASN A 59 7.97 6.18 -7.94
N SER A 60 8.97 6.69 -8.65
CA SER A 60 10.31 6.07 -8.68
C SER A 60 11.04 6.11 -7.32
N GLY A 61 10.67 7.02 -6.44
CA GLY A 61 11.25 7.14 -5.10
C GLY A 61 10.45 6.46 -3.98
N LEU A 62 9.27 5.89 -4.27
CA LEU A 62 8.34 5.43 -3.24
C LEU A 62 8.80 4.19 -2.48
N GLN A 63 9.74 3.40 -3.01
CA GLN A 63 10.26 2.23 -2.30
C GLN A 63 10.81 2.62 -0.91
N LYS A 64 11.53 3.73 -0.80
CA LYS A 64 12.06 4.20 0.49
C LYS A 64 10.98 4.51 1.51
N LEU A 65 9.83 5.00 1.06
CA LEU A 65 8.68 5.26 1.93
C LEU A 65 8.00 3.95 2.36
N ALA A 66 7.91 2.98 1.45
CA ALA A 66 7.41 1.65 1.78
C ALA A 66 8.32 0.94 2.80
N ASP A 67 9.64 1.01 2.62
CA ASP A 67 10.62 0.44 3.55
C ASP A 67 10.49 1.08 4.95
N ALA A 68 10.35 2.41 5.01
CA ALA A 68 10.13 3.12 6.27
C ALA A 68 8.78 2.76 6.93
N ALA A 69 7.74 2.54 6.12
CA ALA A 69 6.44 2.09 6.62
C ALA A 69 6.52 0.68 7.22
N ILE A 70 7.23 -0.23 6.56
CA ILE A 70 7.48 -1.59 7.08
C ILE A 70 8.17 -1.50 8.44
N ALA A 71 9.29 -0.79 8.51
CA ALA A 71 10.06 -0.63 9.75
C ALA A 71 9.20 -0.05 10.88
N GLY A 72 8.37 0.98 10.59
CA GLY A 72 7.49 1.60 11.58
C GLY A 72 6.37 0.66 12.07
N ILE A 73 5.82 -0.18 11.19
CA ILE A 73 4.82 -1.19 11.57
C ILE A 73 5.46 -2.24 12.49
N GLU A 74 6.65 -2.72 12.16
CA GLU A 74 7.38 -3.72 12.94
C GLU A 74 7.81 -3.17 14.30
N GLU A 75 8.32 -1.93 14.36
CA GLU A 75 8.65 -1.24 15.59
C GLU A 75 7.44 -1.05 16.50
N ALA A 76 6.26 -0.82 15.93
CA ALA A 76 4.99 -0.74 16.64
C ALA A 76 4.44 -2.11 17.08
N GLY A 77 5.11 -3.21 16.78
CA GLY A 77 4.71 -4.57 17.15
C GLY A 77 3.69 -5.20 16.21
N GLY A 78 3.56 -4.73 14.97
CA GLY A 78 2.77 -5.35 13.91
C GLY A 78 3.62 -6.20 12.98
N ASN A 79 2.96 -6.96 12.10
CA ASN A 79 3.59 -7.66 10.98
C ASN A 79 3.26 -6.92 9.68
N ALA A 80 4.27 -6.40 9.00
CA ALA A 80 4.09 -5.74 7.72
C ALA A 80 4.03 -6.77 6.58
N GLN A 81 3.02 -6.63 5.70
CA GLN A 81 2.86 -7.46 4.50
C GLN A 81 2.78 -6.57 3.27
N VAL A 82 3.82 -6.60 2.44
CA VAL A 82 3.93 -5.74 1.26
C VAL A 82 3.27 -6.38 0.05
N PHE A 83 2.53 -5.57 -0.70
CA PHE A 83 2.03 -5.94 -2.02
C PHE A 83 2.10 -4.72 -2.96
N GLY A 84 2.27 -4.98 -4.26
CA GLY A 84 2.37 -3.94 -5.27
C GLY A 84 1.00 -3.46 -5.76
N THR A 85 0.92 -2.17 -6.12
CA THR A 85 -0.20 -1.63 -6.89
C THR A 85 0.30 -1.09 -8.22
N PRO A 86 -0.46 -1.22 -9.32
CA PRO A 86 -0.05 -0.70 -10.61
C PRO A 86 0.01 0.83 -10.60
N THR A 87 0.82 1.38 -11.50
CA THR A 87 0.96 2.82 -11.70
C THR A 87 0.98 3.15 -13.18
N ILE A 88 0.26 4.21 -13.57
CA ILE A 88 0.31 4.83 -14.89
C ILE A 88 0.56 6.32 -14.71
N SER A 89 1.41 6.89 -15.57
CA SER A 89 1.63 8.33 -15.63
C SER A 89 0.77 8.96 -16.71
N ASP A 90 -0.16 9.82 -16.32
CA ASP A 90 -0.99 10.59 -17.24
C ASP A 90 -0.12 11.49 -18.13
N GLY A 91 0.88 12.16 -17.54
CA GLY A 91 1.78 13.05 -18.26
C GLY A 91 2.60 12.36 -19.34
N MET A 92 3.05 11.13 -19.09
CA MET A 92 3.83 10.36 -20.08
C MET A 92 2.95 9.76 -21.19
N ALA A 93 1.69 9.43 -20.87
CA ALA A 93 0.75 8.84 -21.81
C ALA A 93 -0.06 9.89 -22.58
N MET A 94 0.02 11.15 -22.19
CA MET A 94 -0.77 12.25 -22.77
C MET A 94 -0.63 12.34 -24.30
N GLY A 95 -1.77 12.49 -25.00
CA GLY A 95 -1.81 12.57 -26.45
C GLY A 95 -1.65 11.23 -27.17
N THR A 96 -1.58 10.11 -26.47
CA THR A 96 -1.49 8.75 -27.04
C THR A 96 -2.68 7.90 -26.65
N GLU A 97 -2.82 6.72 -27.30
CA GLU A 97 -3.79 5.69 -26.89
C GLU A 97 -3.57 5.20 -25.44
N GLY A 98 -2.36 5.31 -24.92
CA GLY A 98 -2.01 4.96 -23.54
C GLY A 98 -2.81 5.76 -22.50
N MET A 99 -3.25 6.98 -22.83
CA MET A 99 -4.04 7.80 -21.94
C MET A 99 -5.42 7.18 -21.58
N LYS A 100 -5.95 6.31 -22.43
CA LYS A 100 -7.20 5.58 -22.16
C LYS A 100 -7.12 4.67 -20.94
N TYR A 101 -5.91 4.25 -20.56
CA TYR A 101 -5.67 3.41 -19.39
C TYR A 101 -5.55 4.21 -18.09
N SER A 102 -5.38 5.51 -18.16
CA SER A 102 -5.21 6.37 -16.99
C SER A 102 -6.38 6.24 -16.01
N LEU A 103 -7.59 6.55 -16.45
CA LEU A 103 -8.76 6.52 -15.59
C LEU A 103 -9.09 5.11 -15.10
N VAL A 104 -8.92 4.11 -15.96
CA VAL A 104 -9.12 2.69 -15.63
C VAL A 104 -8.15 2.23 -14.53
N SER A 105 -6.92 2.72 -14.51
CA SER A 105 -5.93 2.36 -13.49
C SER A 105 -6.38 2.66 -12.07
N ARG A 106 -7.21 3.67 -11.88
CA ARG A 106 -7.81 4.01 -10.59
C ARG A 106 -8.63 2.85 -10.02
N GLU A 107 -9.49 2.23 -10.84
CA GLU A 107 -10.30 1.08 -10.43
C GLU A 107 -9.41 -0.14 -10.15
N VAL A 108 -8.45 -0.40 -11.01
CA VAL A 108 -7.51 -1.53 -10.84
C VAL A 108 -6.71 -1.40 -9.53
N ILE A 109 -6.25 -0.19 -9.18
CA ILE A 109 -5.56 0.06 -7.90
C ILE A 109 -6.50 -0.22 -6.73
N SER A 110 -7.74 0.27 -6.81
CA SER A 110 -8.74 0.07 -5.78
C SER A 110 -9.06 -1.42 -5.57
N ASP A 111 -9.28 -2.15 -6.66
CA ASP A 111 -9.56 -3.59 -6.64
C ASP A 111 -8.37 -4.38 -6.10
N CYS A 112 -7.14 -3.99 -6.46
CA CYS A 112 -5.92 -4.60 -5.95
C CYS A 112 -5.84 -4.48 -4.42
N ILE A 113 -6.06 -3.28 -3.86
CA ILE A 113 -6.01 -3.04 -2.42
C ILE A 113 -7.12 -3.83 -1.70
N GLU A 114 -8.36 -3.73 -2.19
CA GLU A 114 -9.50 -4.45 -1.61
C GLU A 114 -9.27 -5.96 -1.61
N THR A 115 -8.81 -6.50 -2.74
CA THR A 115 -8.55 -7.94 -2.91
C THR A 115 -7.46 -8.43 -1.95
N CYS A 116 -6.33 -7.71 -1.88
CA CYS A 116 -5.23 -8.11 -1.00
C CYS A 116 -5.61 -8.01 0.47
N VAL A 117 -6.18 -6.88 0.89
CA VAL A 117 -6.57 -6.66 2.30
C VAL A 117 -7.68 -7.61 2.73
N GLY A 118 -8.69 -7.81 1.87
CA GLY A 118 -9.80 -8.73 2.13
C GLY A 118 -9.38 -10.18 2.12
N GLY A 119 -8.68 -10.61 1.06
CA GLY A 119 -8.24 -11.99 0.87
C GLY A 119 -7.27 -12.48 1.94
N GLN A 120 -6.40 -11.60 2.42
CA GLN A 120 -5.44 -11.92 3.48
C GLN A 120 -5.93 -11.55 4.89
N TRP A 121 -7.19 -11.15 5.05
CA TRP A 121 -7.75 -10.79 6.35
C TRP A 121 -6.88 -9.80 7.14
N MET A 122 -6.29 -8.82 6.46
CA MET A 122 -5.43 -7.84 7.10
C MET A 122 -6.20 -6.97 8.08
N ASP A 123 -5.57 -6.61 9.19
CA ASP A 123 -6.15 -5.78 10.27
C ASP A 123 -6.12 -4.30 9.95
N GLY A 124 -5.21 -3.87 9.08
CA GLY A 124 -5.05 -2.50 8.64
C GLY A 124 -4.28 -2.42 7.33
N VAL A 125 -4.23 -1.24 6.72
CA VAL A 125 -3.47 -0.99 5.49
C VAL A 125 -2.83 0.39 5.48
N LEU A 126 -1.57 0.45 5.04
CA LEU A 126 -0.89 1.69 4.70
C LEU A 126 -0.68 1.71 3.18
N VAL A 127 -1.15 2.77 2.54
CA VAL A 127 -1.04 2.94 1.09
C VAL A 127 0.01 3.99 0.78
N VAL A 128 0.99 3.65 -0.04
CA VAL A 128 2.02 4.56 -0.53
C VAL A 128 1.78 4.80 -2.01
N GLY A 129 1.54 6.04 -2.39
CA GLY A 129 1.26 6.37 -3.79
C GLY A 129 1.69 7.78 -4.15
N GLY A 130 1.80 8.07 -5.43
CA GLY A 130 2.36 9.33 -5.89
C GLY A 130 1.71 9.90 -7.15
N CYS A 131 1.50 9.09 -8.16
CA CYS A 131 0.97 9.56 -9.43
C CYS A 131 -0.54 9.83 -9.38
N ASP A 132 -1.02 10.51 -10.39
CA ASP A 132 -2.36 11.12 -10.49
C ASP A 132 -3.51 10.18 -10.09
N LYS A 133 -3.52 8.94 -10.58
CA LYS A 133 -4.59 7.96 -10.28
C LYS A 133 -4.30 7.07 -9.06
N ASN A 134 -3.06 7.09 -8.53
CA ASN A 134 -2.75 6.38 -7.29
C ASN A 134 -3.53 6.95 -6.10
N MET A 135 -3.67 8.28 -6.03
CA MET A 135 -4.35 8.92 -4.91
C MET A 135 -5.83 8.53 -4.82
N PRO A 136 -6.67 8.79 -5.84
CA PRO A 136 -8.07 8.39 -5.77
C PRO A 136 -8.25 6.88 -5.73
N GLY A 137 -7.45 6.09 -6.47
CA GLY A 137 -7.50 4.64 -6.43
C GLY A 137 -7.17 4.07 -5.06
N GLY A 138 -6.13 4.60 -4.41
CA GLY A 138 -5.75 4.23 -3.06
C GLY A 138 -6.83 4.56 -2.03
N LEU A 139 -7.40 5.77 -2.09
CA LEU A 139 -8.49 6.17 -1.19
C LEU A 139 -9.74 5.30 -1.39
N MET A 140 -10.11 5.01 -2.63
CA MET A 140 -11.22 4.10 -2.94
C MET A 140 -10.99 2.70 -2.37
N GLY A 141 -9.79 2.14 -2.55
CA GLY A 141 -9.42 0.84 -2.01
C GLY A 141 -9.46 0.79 -0.48
N MET A 142 -8.94 1.82 0.18
CA MET A 142 -9.01 1.96 1.64
C MET A 142 -10.45 1.98 2.16
N LEU A 143 -11.33 2.76 1.50
CA LEU A 143 -12.75 2.84 1.87
C LEU A 143 -13.48 1.52 1.64
N ARG A 144 -13.21 0.82 0.54
CA ARG A 144 -13.81 -0.49 0.24
C ARG A 144 -13.32 -1.57 1.21
N ALA A 145 -12.03 -1.58 1.55
CA ALA A 145 -11.47 -2.52 2.52
C ALA A 145 -12.05 -2.36 3.93
N ASN A 146 -12.47 -1.14 4.27
CA ASN A 146 -13.11 -0.79 5.55
C ASN A 146 -12.33 -1.30 6.78
N VAL A 147 -11.02 -1.07 6.78
CA VAL A 147 -10.10 -1.33 7.89
C VAL A 147 -9.39 -0.03 8.29
N PRO A 148 -8.78 0.06 9.47
CA PRO A 148 -7.88 1.17 9.79
C PRO A 148 -6.86 1.39 8.68
N ALA A 149 -6.75 2.61 8.15
CA ALA A 149 -5.94 2.88 7.00
C ALA A 149 -5.27 4.25 7.03
N ILE A 150 -4.07 4.33 6.47
CA ILE A 150 -3.31 5.57 6.28
C ILE A 150 -2.84 5.66 4.83
N TYR A 151 -2.95 6.85 4.25
CA TYR A 151 -2.38 7.15 2.94
C TYR A 151 -1.14 8.03 3.07
N VAL A 152 -0.04 7.61 2.45
CA VAL A 152 1.21 8.38 2.37
C VAL A 152 1.43 8.83 0.94
N TYR A 153 1.41 10.16 0.74
CA TYR A 153 1.69 10.75 -0.56
C TYR A 153 3.19 11.08 -0.69
N GLY A 154 3.83 10.56 -1.71
CA GLY A 154 5.26 10.77 -1.98
C GLY A 154 5.58 11.09 -3.43
N GLY A 155 4.59 11.56 -4.21
CA GLY A 155 4.68 11.70 -5.67
C GLY A 155 5.17 13.05 -6.20
N THR A 156 5.82 13.87 -5.41
CA THR A 156 6.44 15.11 -5.90
C THR A 156 7.69 14.76 -6.72
N ILE A 157 7.74 15.25 -7.96
CA ILE A 157 8.85 15.03 -8.88
C ILE A 157 9.83 16.21 -8.87
N LEU A 158 11.09 15.91 -9.14
CA LEU A 158 12.09 16.93 -9.46
C LEU A 158 11.96 17.33 -10.95
N PRO A 159 12.36 18.55 -11.33
CA PRO A 159 12.42 18.93 -12.73
C PRO A 159 13.44 18.06 -13.47
N GLY A 160 13.19 17.79 -14.75
CA GLY A 160 14.18 17.23 -15.64
C GLY A 160 15.22 18.28 -16.02
N HIS A 161 16.45 17.86 -16.40
CA HIS A 161 17.49 18.75 -16.90
C HIS A 161 17.76 18.47 -18.37
N TYR A 162 17.75 19.50 -19.19
CA TYR A 162 18.13 19.41 -20.60
C TYR A 162 18.78 20.71 -21.09
N GLN A 163 19.92 20.62 -21.75
CA GLN A 163 20.68 21.76 -22.27
C GLN A 163 20.88 22.90 -21.24
N GLY A 164 21.18 22.54 -19.98
CA GLY A 164 21.43 23.48 -18.89
C GLY A 164 20.20 24.18 -18.32
N LYS A 165 18.99 23.71 -18.66
CA LYS A 165 17.71 24.23 -18.15
C LYS A 165 16.93 23.17 -17.41
N ASP A 166 16.22 23.61 -16.36
CA ASP A 166 15.25 22.80 -15.66
C ASP A 166 13.96 22.74 -16.47
N LEU A 167 13.44 21.53 -16.68
CA LEU A 167 12.23 21.27 -17.43
C LEU A 167 11.15 20.71 -16.51
N ASN A 168 9.93 21.22 -16.64
CA ASN A 168 8.73 20.69 -16.00
C ASN A 168 7.58 20.62 -17.00
N LEU A 169 6.42 20.11 -16.59
CA LEU A 169 5.26 19.95 -17.46
C LEU A 169 4.73 21.28 -18.07
N SER A 170 4.99 22.42 -17.43
CA SER A 170 4.57 23.72 -17.95
C SER A 170 5.44 24.24 -19.10
N LEU A 171 6.59 23.60 -19.36
CA LEU A 171 7.52 23.98 -20.44
C LEU A 171 7.33 23.17 -21.72
N ILE A 172 6.18 22.54 -21.89
CA ILE A 172 5.82 21.72 -23.08
C ILE A 172 5.88 22.53 -24.41
N HIS A 173 5.87 23.84 -24.37
CA HIS A 173 5.84 24.71 -25.54
C HIS A 173 7.21 25.27 -25.97
N ILE A 174 8.31 24.70 -25.52
CA ILE A 174 9.66 25.13 -25.94
C ILE A 174 10.21 24.20 -27.02
#